data_b3ca85b7d29c8bcb4c00f161aefcf90f
#
_entry.id   b3ca85b7d29c8bcb4c00f161aefcf90f
#
_cell.length_a   1.000
_cell.length_b   1.000
_cell.length_c   1.000
_cell.angle_alpha   90.00
_cell.angle_beta   90.00
_cell.angle_gamma   90.00
#
_symmetry.space_group_name_H-M   'P 1'
#
loop_
_entity.id
_entity.type
_entity.pdbx_description
1 polymer ?
#
loop_
_entity_poly.entity_id
_entity_poly.type
_entity_poly.pdbx_seq_one_letter_code
_entity_poly.pdbx_strand_id
1 'polypeptide(L)'
;MKKIFLFLVTVLALTSCTPKLTESVKASFPNGQPQVVRKYDKSGICVYETEYYETGQVMMEGPMKGENREGEWKAYFPDGRTQSIGTFENGLRTGQATVWQQNGNLLQEGFYKEGKHCGKWKFYDEQGDLVKEVDFGSNE
;
A
#
# COMPACT_ATOMS: atom_id res chain seq x y z
N MET A 1 -65.15 -7.28 3.44
CA MET A 1 -64.08 -8.26 3.26
C MET A 1 -62.83 -7.53 2.78
N LYS A 2 -61.88 -7.24 3.67
CA LYS A 2 -60.63 -6.55 3.30
C LYS A 2 -59.57 -7.61 2.95
N LYS A 3 -59.15 -7.59 1.67
CA LYS A 3 -58.05 -8.47 1.19
C LYS A 3 -56.70 -7.85 1.61
N ILE A 4 -55.98 -8.50 2.53
CA ILE A 4 -54.62 -8.17 2.92
C ILE A 4 -53.71 -8.76 1.87
N PHE A 5 -53.03 -7.91 1.10
CA PHE A 5 -51.94 -8.28 0.19
C PHE A 5 -50.65 -8.37 1.00
N LEU A 6 -50.18 -9.57 1.24
CA LEU A 6 -48.88 -9.83 1.87
C LEU A 6 -47.78 -9.68 0.80
N PHE A 7 -47.04 -8.56 0.84
CA PHE A 7 -45.85 -8.38 0.00
C PHE A 7 -44.71 -9.21 0.62
N LEU A 8 -44.38 -10.31 -0.05
CA LEU A 8 -43.21 -11.13 0.29
C LEU A 8 -41.96 -10.39 -0.27
N VAL A 9 -41.24 -9.65 0.59
CA VAL A 9 -39.95 -9.06 0.25
C VAL A 9 -38.89 -10.17 0.30
N THR A 10 -38.53 -10.71 -0.84
CA THR A 10 -37.37 -11.61 -0.96
C THR A 10 -36.10 -10.80 -0.85
N VAL A 11 -35.46 -10.82 0.33
CA VAL A 11 -34.10 -10.29 0.52
C VAL A 11 -33.12 -11.23 -0.18
N LEU A 12 -32.65 -10.79 -1.36
CA LEU A 12 -31.57 -11.48 -2.06
C LEU A 12 -30.26 -11.21 -1.26
N ALA A 13 -29.86 -12.17 -0.44
CA ALA A 13 -28.56 -12.12 0.24
C ALA A 13 -27.46 -12.27 -0.83
N LEU A 14 -26.86 -11.17 -1.24
CA LEU A 14 -25.61 -11.19 -2.02
C LEU A 14 -24.51 -11.74 -1.11
N THR A 15 -24.24 -13.03 -1.19
CA THR A 15 -23.05 -13.63 -0.59
C THR A 15 -21.84 -13.09 -1.33
N SER A 16 -21.20 -12.04 -0.77
CA SER A 16 -19.89 -11.57 -1.20
C SER A 16 -18.89 -12.71 -0.98
N CYS A 17 -18.52 -13.39 -2.05
CA CYS A 17 -17.46 -14.40 -2.04
C CYS A 17 -16.12 -13.69 -1.97
N THR A 18 -15.74 -13.17 -0.80
CA THR A 18 -14.36 -12.73 -0.58
C THR A 18 -13.44 -13.96 -0.63
N PRO A 19 -12.41 -13.97 -1.47
CA PRO A 19 -11.50 -15.11 -1.53
C PRO A 19 -10.85 -15.31 -0.16
N LYS A 20 -10.93 -16.54 0.38
CA LYS A 20 -10.30 -16.89 1.65
C LYS A 20 -8.79 -16.92 1.43
N LEU A 21 -8.09 -15.92 1.98
CA LEU A 21 -6.63 -15.84 2.00
C LEU A 21 -6.08 -16.59 3.22
N THR A 22 -4.88 -17.16 3.09
CA THR A 22 -4.14 -17.77 4.18
C THR A 22 -3.02 -16.83 4.61
N GLU A 23 -2.86 -16.58 5.91
CA GLU A 23 -1.80 -15.73 6.44
C GLU A 23 -0.62 -16.58 6.95
N SER A 24 0.60 -16.06 6.81
CA SER A 24 1.83 -16.65 7.33
C SER A 24 2.80 -15.58 7.81
N VAL A 25 3.32 -15.75 9.01
CA VAL A 25 4.43 -14.92 9.53
C VAL A 25 5.71 -15.39 8.86
N LYS A 26 6.40 -14.49 8.16
CA LYS A 26 7.65 -14.76 7.44
C LYS A 26 8.88 -14.37 8.23
N ALA A 27 8.77 -13.37 9.09
CA ALA A 27 9.81 -12.93 9.99
C ALA A 27 9.19 -12.42 11.29
N SER A 28 9.93 -12.55 12.39
CA SER A 28 9.55 -12.05 13.72
C SER A 28 10.72 -11.28 14.34
N PHE A 29 10.37 -10.31 15.17
CA PHE A 29 11.32 -9.61 16.04
C PHE A 29 11.80 -10.54 17.17
N PRO A 30 12.91 -10.20 17.87
CA PRO A 30 13.41 -10.98 19.01
C PRO A 30 12.38 -11.11 20.15
N ASN A 31 11.46 -10.15 20.31
CA ASN A 31 10.37 -10.19 21.28
C ASN A 31 9.21 -11.10 20.88
N GLY A 32 9.29 -11.78 19.71
CA GLY A 32 8.27 -12.69 19.19
C GLY A 32 7.15 -12.02 18.41
N GLN A 33 7.11 -10.68 18.34
CA GLN A 33 6.13 -9.97 17.52
C GLN A 33 6.38 -10.20 16.03
N PRO A 34 5.32 -10.31 15.20
CA PRO A 34 5.47 -10.40 13.76
C PRO A 34 6.21 -9.16 13.20
N GLN A 35 7.20 -9.40 12.35
CA GLN A 35 7.90 -8.36 11.58
C GLN A 35 7.36 -8.29 10.14
N VAL A 36 7.13 -9.47 9.52
CA VAL A 36 6.60 -9.57 8.16
C VAL A 36 5.51 -10.63 8.13
N VAL A 37 4.34 -10.25 7.64
CA VAL A 37 3.20 -11.15 7.42
C VAL A 37 2.82 -11.13 5.95
N ARG A 38 2.65 -12.32 5.36
CA ARG A 38 2.20 -12.48 3.97
C ARG A 38 0.85 -13.17 3.90
N LYS A 39 0.03 -12.74 2.92
CA LYS A 39 -1.25 -13.38 2.57
C LYS A 39 -1.11 -14.11 1.24
N TYR A 40 -1.65 -15.30 1.20
CA TYR A 40 -1.56 -16.19 0.06
C TYR A 40 -2.96 -16.52 -0.45
N ASP A 41 -3.08 -16.63 -1.77
CA ASP A 41 -4.29 -17.11 -2.42
C ASP A 41 -4.42 -18.65 -2.30
N LYS A 42 -5.48 -19.20 -2.91
CA LYS A 42 -5.75 -20.64 -2.91
C LYS A 42 -4.69 -21.47 -3.64
N SER A 43 -3.90 -20.85 -4.51
CA SER A 43 -2.82 -21.49 -5.26
C SER A 43 -1.49 -21.40 -4.52
N GLY A 44 -1.46 -20.80 -3.33
CA GLY A 44 -0.24 -20.59 -2.55
C GLY A 44 0.64 -19.45 -3.07
N ILE A 45 0.09 -18.56 -3.92
CA ILE A 45 0.80 -17.40 -4.43
C ILE A 45 0.64 -16.25 -3.44
N CYS A 46 1.74 -15.59 -3.06
CA CYS A 46 1.70 -14.40 -2.23
C CYS A 46 1.02 -13.25 -3.00
N VAL A 47 -0.01 -12.68 -2.40
CA VAL A 47 -0.82 -11.60 -3.00
C VAL A 47 -0.79 -10.31 -2.19
N TYR A 48 -0.30 -10.34 -0.95
CA TYR A 48 -0.19 -9.17 -0.08
C TYR A 48 0.89 -9.37 0.97
N GLU A 49 1.61 -8.30 1.33
CA GLU A 49 2.61 -8.28 2.40
C GLU A 49 2.36 -7.09 3.30
N THR A 50 2.47 -7.30 4.61
CA THR A 50 2.46 -6.27 5.63
C THR A 50 3.71 -6.40 6.48
N GLU A 51 4.45 -5.31 6.62
CA GLU A 51 5.62 -5.18 7.49
C GLU A 51 5.24 -4.32 8.70
N TYR A 52 5.79 -4.66 9.86
CA TYR A 52 5.44 -4.01 11.14
C TYR A 52 6.67 -3.40 11.79
N TYR A 53 6.45 -2.36 12.57
CA TYR A 53 7.39 -1.93 13.60
C TYR A 53 7.41 -2.93 14.75
N GLU A 54 8.47 -2.94 15.56
CA GLU A 54 8.56 -3.81 16.75
C GLU A 54 7.45 -3.51 17.79
N THR A 55 6.86 -2.32 17.73
CA THR A 55 5.71 -1.89 18.54
C THR A 55 4.36 -2.42 18.05
N GLY A 56 4.34 -3.14 16.90
CA GLY A 56 3.14 -3.77 16.33
C GLY A 56 2.34 -2.89 15.37
N GLN A 57 2.70 -1.61 15.19
CA GLN A 57 2.09 -0.77 14.16
C GLN A 57 2.57 -1.16 12.77
N VAL A 58 1.70 -1.01 11.77
CA VAL A 58 2.07 -1.22 10.37
C VAL A 58 3.16 -0.21 9.98
N MET A 59 4.27 -0.72 9.45
CA MET A 59 5.36 0.08 8.89
C MET A 59 5.17 0.31 7.40
N MET A 60 4.86 -0.76 6.66
CA MET A 60 4.49 -0.65 5.24
C MET A 60 3.66 -1.85 4.80
N GLU A 61 2.91 -1.67 3.73
CA GLU A 61 2.08 -2.72 3.19
C GLU A 61 1.74 -2.50 1.72
N GLY A 62 1.41 -3.57 1.03
CA GLY A 62 0.96 -3.49 -0.35
C GLY A 62 0.78 -4.85 -1.02
N PRO A 63 0.22 -4.84 -2.24
CA PRO A 63 0.03 -6.03 -3.04
C PRO A 63 1.34 -6.68 -3.44
N MET A 64 1.29 -8.01 -3.59
CA MET A 64 2.38 -8.84 -4.07
C MET A 64 1.92 -9.67 -5.27
N LYS A 65 2.88 -9.99 -6.14
CA LYS A 65 2.74 -10.97 -7.21
C LYS A 65 3.86 -12.00 -7.04
N GLY A 66 3.58 -13.03 -6.24
CA GLY A 66 4.61 -13.95 -5.78
C GLY A 66 5.63 -13.25 -4.87
N GLU A 67 6.89 -13.23 -5.26
CA GLU A 67 7.96 -12.59 -4.47
C GLU A 67 8.18 -11.10 -4.81
N ASN A 68 7.46 -10.57 -5.81
CA ASN A 68 7.62 -9.20 -6.26
C ASN A 68 6.52 -8.28 -5.71
N ARG A 69 6.90 -7.06 -5.32
CA ARG A 69 5.94 -5.99 -5.04
C ARG A 69 5.22 -5.61 -6.33
N GLU A 70 3.90 -5.40 -6.22
CA GLU A 70 3.03 -5.05 -7.34
C GLU A 70 1.99 -4.02 -6.90
N GLY A 71 1.64 -3.07 -7.78
CA GLY A 71 0.62 -2.07 -7.47
C GLY A 71 1.06 -1.03 -6.41
N GLU A 72 0.08 -0.41 -5.75
CA GLU A 72 0.32 0.66 -4.78
C GLU A 72 0.80 0.11 -3.43
N TRP A 73 1.91 0.65 -2.95
CA TRP A 73 2.48 0.39 -1.63
C TRP A 73 2.46 1.64 -0.79
N LYS A 74 2.10 1.48 0.48
CA LYS A 74 2.07 2.55 1.47
C LYS A 74 3.04 2.25 2.60
N ALA A 75 3.76 3.29 3.03
CA ALA A 75 4.52 3.26 4.25
C ALA A 75 3.95 4.29 5.24
N TYR A 76 4.11 3.99 6.52
CA TYR A 76 3.54 4.76 7.61
C TYR A 76 4.63 5.13 8.63
N PHE A 77 4.46 6.25 9.29
CA PHE A 77 5.20 6.56 10.50
C PHE A 77 4.72 5.71 11.68
N PRO A 78 5.51 5.59 12.77
CA PRO A 78 5.08 4.84 13.95
C PRO A 78 3.77 5.30 14.59
N ASP A 79 3.35 6.54 14.34
CA ASP A 79 2.08 7.09 14.79
C ASP A 79 0.89 6.79 13.85
N GLY A 80 1.14 6.02 12.76
CA GLY A 80 0.13 5.60 11.80
C GLY A 80 -0.14 6.59 10.67
N ARG A 81 0.47 7.78 10.68
CA ARG A 81 0.35 8.72 9.55
C ARG A 81 1.09 8.19 8.34
N THR A 82 0.55 8.45 7.16
CA THR A 82 1.19 8.06 5.90
C THR A 82 2.54 8.76 5.73
N GLN A 83 3.59 7.98 5.51
CA GLN A 83 4.94 8.46 5.21
C GLN A 83 5.19 8.52 3.70
N SER A 84 4.77 7.49 2.97
CA SER A 84 4.94 7.48 1.52
C SER A 84 3.89 6.62 0.81
N ILE A 85 3.63 6.97 -0.45
CA ILE A 85 2.86 6.17 -1.40
C ILE A 85 3.70 6.06 -2.66
N GLY A 86 3.77 4.85 -3.22
CA GLY A 86 4.45 4.60 -4.48
C GLY A 86 3.93 3.34 -5.15
N THR A 87 4.14 3.23 -6.43
CA THR A 87 3.68 2.10 -7.24
C THR A 87 4.85 1.22 -7.64
N PHE A 88 4.61 -0.09 -7.71
CA PHE A 88 5.56 -1.09 -8.16
C PHE A 88 4.96 -1.91 -9.29
N GLU A 89 5.81 -2.31 -10.20
CA GLU A 89 5.53 -3.27 -11.27
C GLU A 89 6.69 -4.26 -11.35
N ASN A 90 6.40 -5.56 -11.19
CA ASN A 90 7.40 -6.62 -11.16
C ASN A 90 8.58 -6.34 -10.19
N GLY A 91 8.30 -5.75 -9.02
CA GLY A 91 9.29 -5.42 -7.99
C GLY A 91 10.04 -4.10 -8.20
N LEU A 92 9.87 -3.42 -9.32
CA LEU A 92 10.51 -2.13 -9.61
C LEU A 92 9.56 -0.96 -9.37
N ARG A 93 10.08 0.14 -8.81
CA ARG A 93 9.28 1.37 -8.69
C ARG A 93 8.88 1.91 -10.05
N THR A 94 7.59 2.28 -10.18
CA THR A 94 7.02 2.86 -11.40
C THR A 94 5.97 3.91 -11.05
N GLY A 95 5.63 4.79 -11.99
CA GLY A 95 4.58 5.78 -11.79
C GLY A 95 4.93 6.82 -10.72
N GLN A 96 3.89 7.48 -10.21
CA GLN A 96 4.04 8.54 -9.22
C GLN A 96 4.48 7.99 -7.86
N ALA A 97 5.33 8.75 -7.18
CA ALA A 97 5.72 8.55 -5.79
C ALA A 97 5.60 9.86 -5.02
N THR A 98 5.09 9.76 -3.80
CA THR A 98 4.92 10.89 -2.89
C THR A 98 5.43 10.49 -1.51
N VAL A 99 6.19 11.36 -0.88
CA VAL A 99 6.72 11.18 0.47
C VAL A 99 6.38 12.41 1.30
N TRP A 100 5.91 12.16 2.53
CA TRP A 100 5.57 13.18 3.51
C TRP A 100 6.55 13.20 4.66
N GLN A 101 6.65 14.33 5.29
CA GLN A 101 7.35 14.54 6.54
C GLN A 101 6.44 14.15 7.72
N GLN A 102 7.04 13.96 8.90
CA GLN A 102 6.28 13.62 10.09
C GLN A 102 5.31 14.72 10.54
N ASN A 103 5.54 15.98 10.17
CA ASN A 103 4.61 17.10 10.41
C ASN A 103 3.40 17.11 9.45
N GLY A 104 3.38 16.23 8.43
CA GLY A 104 2.32 16.10 7.42
C GLY A 104 2.56 16.89 6.13
N ASN A 105 3.59 17.74 6.08
CA ASN A 105 3.98 18.44 4.86
C ASN A 105 4.61 17.50 3.85
N LEU A 106 4.55 17.82 2.57
CA LEU A 106 5.28 17.09 1.54
C LEU A 106 6.79 17.19 1.83
N LEU A 107 7.51 16.10 1.58
CA LEU A 107 8.96 16.06 1.53
C LEU A 107 9.43 16.04 0.08
N GLN A 108 8.86 15.17 -0.72
CA GLN A 108 9.19 15.05 -2.15
C GLN A 108 8.08 14.35 -2.92
N GLU A 109 8.01 14.65 -4.20
CA GLU A 109 7.15 13.97 -5.17
C GLU A 109 7.80 13.90 -6.54
N GLY A 110 7.45 12.89 -7.32
CA GLY A 110 7.97 12.71 -8.67
C GLY A 110 7.53 11.39 -9.28
N PHE A 111 8.24 10.97 -10.31
CA PHE A 111 7.91 9.76 -11.05
C PHE A 111 9.09 8.80 -11.15
N TYR A 112 8.77 7.52 -11.11
CA TYR A 112 9.69 6.43 -11.39
C TYR A 112 9.32 5.74 -12.72
N LYS A 113 10.32 5.25 -13.41
CA LYS A 113 10.22 4.31 -14.52
C LYS A 113 11.30 3.25 -14.35
N GLU A 114 10.91 1.98 -14.27
CA GLU A 114 11.83 0.85 -14.08
C GLU A 114 12.83 1.03 -12.93
N GLY A 115 12.37 1.53 -11.80
CA GLY A 115 13.16 1.76 -10.59
C GLY A 115 14.02 3.03 -10.58
N LYS A 116 14.02 3.83 -11.66
CA LYS A 116 14.82 5.06 -11.78
C LYS A 116 13.94 6.30 -11.73
N HIS A 117 14.46 7.39 -11.18
CA HIS A 117 13.80 8.70 -11.27
C HIS A 117 13.62 9.09 -12.73
N CYS A 118 12.45 9.63 -13.09
CA CYS A 118 12.18 10.22 -14.40
C CYS A 118 11.32 11.47 -14.27
N GLY A 119 11.39 12.34 -15.30
CA GLY A 119 10.67 13.60 -15.30
C GLY A 119 11.06 14.51 -14.15
N LYS A 120 10.16 15.41 -13.82
CA LYS A 120 10.37 16.41 -12.77
C LYS A 120 10.13 15.86 -11.38
N TRP A 121 11.10 16.07 -10.50
CA TRP A 121 11.03 15.80 -9.07
C TRP A 121 11.03 17.10 -8.30
N LYS A 122 10.15 17.23 -7.34
CA LYS A 122 10.02 18.37 -6.44
C LYS A 122 10.41 17.97 -5.03
N PHE A 123 11.13 18.85 -4.34
CA PHE A 123 11.60 18.70 -2.97
C PHE A 123 11.15 19.89 -2.15
N TYR A 124 10.68 19.64 -0.94
CA TYR A 124 10.08 20.63 -0.06
C TYR A 124 10.81 20.67 1.29
N ASP A 125 10.83 21.84 1.95
CA ASP A 125 11.37 22.00 3.29
C ASP A 125 10.37 21.59 4.38
N GLU A 126 10.76 21.78 5.65
CA GLU A 126 9.89 21.44 6.79
C GLU A 126 8.63 22.31 6.85
N GLN A 127 8.63 23.50 6.27
CA GLN A 127 7.49 24.40 6.19
C GLN A 127 6.53 24.01 5.08
N GLY A 128 6.96 23.13 4.14
CA GLY A 128 6.20 22.70 2.98
C GLY A 128 6.43 23.58 1.75
N ASP A 129 7.43 24.46 1.80
CA ASP A 129 7.80 25.32 0.68
C ASP A 129 8.69 24.56 -0.31
N LEU A 130 8.46 24.77 -1.61
CA LEU A 130 9.26 24.16 -2.68
C LEU A 130 10.68 24.74 -2.66
N VAL A 131 11.67 23.91 -2.36
CA VAL A 131 13.09 24.34 -2.30
C VAL A 131 13.92 23.87 -3.49
N LYS A 132 13.46 22.84 -4.19
CA LYS A 132 14.23 22.30 -5.33
C LYS A 132 13.31 21.57 -6.32
N GLU A 133 13.58 21.80 -7.60
CA GLU A 133 13.05 20.98 -8.72
C GLU A 133 14.23 20.42 -9.52
N VAL A 134 14.17 19.14 -9.86
CA VAL A 134 15.18 18.44 -10.66
C VAL A 134 14.46 17.73 -11.79
N ASP A 135 14.88 17.95 -13.01
CA ASP A 135 14.41 17.19 -14.17
C ASP A 135 15.41 16.07 -14.49
N PHE A 136 14.97 14.83 -14.30
CA PHE A 136 15.76 13.63 -14.62
C PHE A 136 15.57 13.17 -16.07
N GLY A 137 14.81 13.93 -16.86
CA GLY A 137 14.51 13.58 -18.25
C GLY A 137 13.55 12.41 -18.40
N SER A 138 13.15 12.14 -19.64
CA SER A 138 12.45 10.91 -20.00
C SER A 138 13.48 9.79 -20.10
N ASN A 139 13.37 8.77 -19.28
CA ASN A 139 14.10 7.51 -19.52
C ASN A 139 13.47 6.86 -20.75
N GLU A 140 14.02 7.17 -21.95
CA GLU A 140 13.68 6.48 -23.20
C GLU A 140 14.22 5.05 -23.18
#